data_81ee011db06d27c7d0b28ca4440fb9b4
#
_entry.id   81ee011db06d27c7d0b28ca4440fb9b4
#
_cell.length_a   1.000
_cell.length_b   1.000
_cell.length_c   1.000
_cell.angle_alpha   90.00
_cell.angle_beta   90.00
_cell.angle_gamma   90.00
#
_symmetry.space_group_name_H-M   'P 1'
#
loop_
_entity.id
_entity.type
_entity.pdbx_description
1 polymer ?
#
loop_
_entity_poly.entity_id
_entity_poly.type
_entity_poly.pdbx_seq_one_letter_code
_entity_poly.pdbx_strand_id
1 'polypeptide(L)'
;MIIYLDMDDVVADWMPAARAIVNRNWEYGERIPEADWDKVKAKQRFYRDLPIKPGAHELVQYCRDAVSKGLADGMAFLTALPHDDAVQFAAQDKVWWAHERFEGIPVFFGPYSFDKYKHCKPGDILIDDRHSNCAEWRSAGGHAHEYRNWEACKPWLEQILTATEVEA
;
A
#
# COMPACT_ATOMS: atom_id res chain seq x y z
N MET A 1 8.17 9.74 13.34
CA MET A 1 7.44 8.53 12.86
C MET A 1 6.67 8.88 11.61
N ILE A 2 6.86 8.13 10.52
CA ILE A 2 6.12 8.30 9.25
C ILE A 2 5.17 7.12 9.08
N ILE A 3 3.97 7.38 8.54
CA ILE A 3 2.99 6.34 8.19
C ILE A 3 3.12 6.05 6.70
N TYR A 4 3.54 4.85 6.34
CA TYR A 4 3.61 4.37 4.97
C TYR A 4 2.41 3.46 4.65
N LEU A 5 1.73 3.74 3.55
CA LEU A 5 0.64 2.93 3.02
C LEU A 5 1.07 2.29 1.71
N ASP A 6 0.93 0.97 1.57
CA ASP A 6 0.99 0.37 0.23
C ASP A 6 -0.17 0.87 -0.63
N MET A 7 -0.05 0.72 -1.93
CA MET A 7 -1.12 1.10 -2.86
C MET A 7 -2.00 -0.10 -3.22
N ASP A 8 -1.39 -1.14 -3.83
CA ASP A 8 -2.11 -2.29 -4.35
C ASP A 8 -2.76 -3.09 -3.20
N ASP A 9 -4.05 -3.35 -3.29
CA ASP A 9 -4.89 -4.02 -2.29
C ASP A 9 -4.93 -3.37 -0.89
N VAL A 10 -4.37 -2.16 -0.73
CA VAL A 10 -4.53 -1.31 0.46
C VAL A 10 -5.43 -0.10 0.16
N VAL A 11 -5.07 0.72 -0.83
CA VAL A 11 -5.88 1.88 -1.26
C VAL A 11 -6.40 1.74 -2.69
N ALA A 12 -5.72 1.00 -3.55
CA ALA A 12 -6.16 0.65 -4.90
C ALA A 12 -6.65 -0.80 -4.92
N ASP A 13 -7.80 -1.05 -5.52
CA ASP A 13 -8.46 -2.37 -5.52
C ASP A 13 -7.91 -3.26 -6.64
N TRP A 14 -6.64 -3.68 -6.47
CA TRP A 14 -5.85 -4.36 -7.50
C TRP A 14 -6.37 -5.75 -7.83
N MET A 15 -6.56 -6.59 -6.82
CA MET A 15 -6.92 -8.01 -7.01
C MET A 15 -8.27 -8.19 -7.73
N PRO A 16 -9.35 -7.50 -7.34
CA PRO A 16 -10.61 -7.58 -8.08
C PRO A 16 -10.50 -7.09 -9.51
N ALA A 17 -9.73 -6.03 -9.77
CA ALA A 17 -9.52 -5.52 -11.13
C ALA A 17 -8.74 -6.52 -12.00
N ALA A 18 -7.70 -7.15 -11.47
CA ALA A 18 -6.94 -8.17 -12.17
C ALA A 18 -7.78 -9.44 -12.43
N ARG A 19 -8.55 -9.90 -11.44
CA ARG A 19 -9.49 -11.04 -11.59
C ARG A 19 -10.50 -10.81 -12.69
N ALA A 20 -11.03 -9.58 -12.81
CA ALA A 20 -11.99 -9.22 -13.86
C ALA A 20 -11.39 -9.33 -15.27
N ILE A 21 -10.11 -8.99 -15.44
CA ILE A 21 -9.40 -9.09 -16.74
C ILE A 21 -9.24 -10.55 -17.17
N VAL A 22 -8.89 -11.42 -16.24
CA VAL A 22 -8.60 -12.85 -16.56
C VAL A 22 -9.84 -13.73 -16.45
N ASN A 23 -10.94 -13.21 -15.92
CA ASN A 23 -12.18 -13.96 -15.64
C ASN A 23 -11.92 -15.20 -14.77
N ARG A 24 -11.10 -15.05 -13.73
CA ARG A 24 -10.71 -16.14 -12.83
C ARG A 24 -10.56 -15.59 -11.40
N ASN A 25 -11.01 -16.38 -10.42
CA ASN A 25 -10.75 -16.11 -9.01
C ASN A 25 -9.43 -16.75 -8.59
N TRP A 26 -8.46 -15.93 -8.17
CA TRP A 26 -7.29 -16.39 -7.45
C TRP A 26 -7.56 -16.22 -5.95
N GLU A 27 -7.06 -17.16 -5.17
CA GLU A 27 -7.04 -16.98 -3.73
C GLU A 27 -5.95 -15.98 -3.33
N TYR A 28 -6.17 -15.31 -2.20
CA TYR A 28 -5.20 -14.35 -1.68
C TYR A 28 -3.89 -15.06 -1.32
N GLY A 29 -2.76 -14.59 -1.87
CA GLY A 29 -1.46 -15.23 -1.72
C GLY A 29 -1.16 -16.35 -2.73
N GLU A 30 -2.12 -16.72 -3.58
CA GLU A 30 -1.89 -17.64 -4.68
C GLU A 30 -0.94 -17.03 -5.73
N ARG A 31 -0.03 -17.83 -6.26
CA ARG A 31 0.82 -17.41 -7.37
C ARG A 31 -0.03 -17.27 -8.63
N ILE A 32 -0.06 -16.06 -9.20
CA ILE A 32 -0.73 -15.80 -10.47
C ILE A 32 -0.01 -16.55 -11.59
N PRO A 33 -0.70 -17.41 -12.37
CA PRO A 33 -0.12 -18.06 -13.53
C PRO A 33 0.39 -17.03 -14.54
N GLU A 34 1.51 -17.33 -15.20
CA GLU A 34 2.14 -16.40 -16.13
C GLU A 34 1.21 -15.97 -17.27
N ALA A 35 0.45 -16.92 -17.84
CA ALA A 35 -0.53 -16.62 -18.89
C ALA A 35 -1.65 -15.67 -18.45
N ASP A 36 -2.03 -15.69 -17.16
CA ASP A 36 -2.99 -14.75 -16.60
C ASP A 36 -2.33 -13.41 -16.32
N TRP A 37 -1.10 -13.43 -15.81
CA TRP A 37 -0.30 -12.23 -15.63
C TRP A 37 -0.06 -11.48 -16.94
N ASP A 38 0.18 -12.21 -18.05
CA ASP A 38 0.32 -11.61 -19.37
C ASP A 38 -0.93 -10.85 -19.83
N LYS A 39 -2.13 -11.35 -19.49
CA LYS A 39 -3.38 -10.63 -19.77
C LYS A 39 -3.48 -9.31 -18.97
N VAL A 40 -3.07 -9.31 -17.71
CA VAL A 40 -3.04 -8.11 -16.87
C VAL A 40 -2.01 -7.12 -17.42
N LYS A 41 -0.80 -7.57 -17.79
CA LYS A 41 0.25 -6.76 -18.39
C LYS A 41 -0.19 -6.12 -19.71
N ALA A 42 -0.96 -6.83 -20.51
CA ALA A 42 -1.48 -6.34 -21.79
C ALA A 42 -2.56 -5.26 -21.64
N LYS A 43 -3.17 -5.11 -20.46
CA LYS A 43 -4.15 -4.06 -20.20
C LYS A 43 -3.45 -2.70 -20.13
N GLN A 44 -3.68 -1.88 -21.16
CA GLN A 44 -3.13 -0.51 -21.19
C GLN A 44 -3.60 0.29 -19.96
N ARG A 45 -2.69 1.04 -19.36
CA ARG A 45 -2.94 1.95 -18.25
C ARG A 45 -3.59 1.25 -17.04
N PHE A 46 -3.29 -0.03 -16.81
CA PHE A 46 -3.91 -0.83 -15.76
C PHE A 46 -3.88 -0.15 -14.39
N TYR A 47 -2.70 0.34 -13.96
CA TYR A 47 -2.55 1.00 -12.66
C TYR A 47 -3.25 2.36 -12.56
N ARG A 48 -3.38 3.07 -13.68
CA ARG A 48 -4.11 4.34 -13.74
C ARG A 48 -5.63 4.15 -13.52
N ASP A 49 -6.16 3.06 -14.04
CA ASP A 49 -7.59 2.78 -14.09
C ASP A 49 -8.10 1.99 -12.87
N LEU A 50 -7.22 1.66 -11.90
CA LEU A 50 -7.62 0.91 -10.72
C LEU A 50 -8.70 1.63 -9.92
N PRO A 51 -9.74 0.92 -9.46
CA PRO A 51 -10.72 1.47 -8.52
C PRO A 51 -10.08 1.78 -7.17
N ILE A 52 -10.69 2.68 -6.41
CA ILE A 52 -10.35 2.89 -5.00
C ILE A 52 -10.91 1.70 -4.21
N LYS A 53 -10.07 1.13 -3.33
CA LYS A 53 -10.48 0.03 -2.46
C LYS A 53 -11.49 0.52 -1.40
N PRO A 54 -12.52 -0.26 -1.09
CA PRO A 54 -13.42 0.06 0.03
C PRO A 54 -12.65 0.30 1.34
N GLY A 55 -12.97 1.36 2.07
CA GLY A 55 -12.29 1.76 3.30
C GLY A 55 -11.00 2.58 3.11
N ALA A 56 -10.54 2.79 1.86
CA ALA A 56 -9.31 3.55 1.59
C ALA A 56 -9.44 5.04 1.93
N HIS A 57 -10.57 5.65 1.69
CA HIS A 57 -10.81 7.05 2.06
C HIS A 57 -10.75 7.25 3.57
N GLU A 58 -11.35 6.35 4.33
CA GLU A 58 -11.35 6.36 5.79
C GLU A 58 -9.95 6.16 6.35
N LEU A 59 -9.19 5.19 5.81
CA LEU A 59 -7.79 4.95 6.17
C LEU A 59 -6.93 6.19 5.93
N VAL A 60 -6.97 6.74 4.73
CA VAL A 60 -6.17 7.91 4.34
C VAL A 60 -6.54 9.13 5.18
N GLN A 61 -7.85 9.36 5.40
CA GLN A 61 -8.29 10.49 6.22
C GLN A 61 -7.83 10.34 7.67
N TYR A 62 -7.90 9.14 8.24
CA TYR A 62 -7.42 8.88 9.59
C TYR A 62 -5.92 9.16 9.73
N CYS A 63 -5.11 8.75 8.74
CA CYS A 63 -3.67 9.05 8.73
C CYS A 63 -3.39 10.55 8.59
N ARG A 64 -4.15 11.28 7.76
CA ARG A 64 -4.06 12.74 7.67
C ARG A 64 -4.38 13.43 8.99
N ASP A 65 -5.43 12.97 9.66
CA ASP A 65 -5.83 13.50 10.97
C ASP A 65 -4.74 13.22 12.03
N ALA A 66 -4.11 12.04 11.98
CA ALA A 66 -3.00 11.71 12.87
C ALA A 66 -1.80 12.66 12.66
N VAL A 67 -1.44 12.94 11.41
CA VAL A 67 -0.38 13.91 11.08
C VAL A 67 -0.77 15.32 11.54
N SER A 68 -2.00 15.74 11.28
CA SER A 68 -2.51 17.06 11.68
C SER A 68 -2.53 17.27 13.19
N LYS A 69 -2.71 16.20 13.96
CA LYS A 69 -2.67 16.21 15.44
C LYS A 69 -1.26 16.06 16.01
N GLY A 70 -0.25 15.89 15.16
CA GLY A 70 1.13 15.68 15.62
C GLY A 70 1.43 14.26 16.14
N LEU A 71 0.53 13.30 15.93
CA LEU A 71 0.73 11.89 16.31
C LEU A 71 1.71 11.17 15.35
N ALA A 72 1.91 11.71 14.18
CA ALA A 72 2.92 11.28 13.20
C ALA A 72 3.52 12.53 12.52
N ASP A 73 4.79 12.42 12.07
CA ASP A 73 5.48 13.52 11.40
C ASP A 73 5.04 13.67 9.93
N GLY A 74 4.44 12.63 9.35
CA GLY A 74 3.97 12.63 7.98
C GLY A 74 3.40 11.30 7.56
N MET A 75 2.89 11.26 6.33
CA MET A 75 2.46 10.04 5.68
C MET A 75 2.89 10.00 4.21
N ALA A 76 3.01 8.81 3.64
CA ALA A 76 3.37 8.59 2.26
C ALA A 76 2.79 7.28 1.71
N PHE A 77 2.62 7.19 0.41
CA PHE A 77 2.48 5.91 -0.25
C PHE A 77 3.85 5.27 -0.47
N LEU A 78 3.96 3.97 -0.21
CA LEU A 78 5.17 3.18 -0.46
C LEU A 78 4.78 1.92 -1.23
N THR A 79 4.95 1.96 -2.54
CA THR A 79 4.47 0.93 -3.45
C THR A 79 5.61 0.22 -4.19
N ALA A 80 5.33 -0.98 -4.69
CA ALA A 80 6.24 -1.72 -5.54
C ALA A 80 5.93 -1.51 -7.03
N LEU A 81 6.94 -1.71 -7.86
CA LEU A 81 6.79 -1.78 -9.32
C LEU A 81 6.80 -3.25 -9.77
N PRO A 82 6.12 -3.58 -10.87
CA PRO A 82 6.29 -4.85 -11.55
C PRO A 82 7.75 -5.05 -11.94
N HIS A 83 8.24 -6.31 -11.86
CA HIS A 83 9.59 -6.64 -12.28
C HIS A 83 9.79 -6.38 -13.78
N ASP A 84 11.01 -5.99 -14.14
CA ASP A 84 11.51 -5.92 -15.52
C ASP A 84 10.66 -5.02 -16.44
N ASP A 85 10.12 -3.92 -15.90
CA ASP A 85 9.22 -3.01 -16.64
C ASP A 85 8.06 -3.74 -17.34
N ALA A 86 7.62 -4.84 -16.74
CA ALA A 86 6.62 -5.75 -17.31
C ALA A 86 5.29 -5.05 -17.65
N VAL A 87 4.96 -3.96 -16.96
CA VAL A 87 3.79 -3.12 -17.24
C VAL A 87 4.24 -1.74 -17.62
N GLN A 88 4.02 -1.39 -18.89
CA GLN A 88 4.37 -0.07 -19.42
C GLN A 88 3.67 1.04 -18.61
N PHE A 89 4.41 2.10 -18.29
CA PHE A 89 3.94 3.26 -17.53
C PHE A 89 3.52 2.98 -16.07
N ALA A 90 3.82 1.82 -15.49
CA ALA A 90 3.38 1.47 -14.14
C ALA A 90 3.73 2.55 -13.10
N ALA A 91 4.96 3.05 -13.09
CA ALA A 91 5.40 4.09 -12.16
C ALA A 91 4.62 5.40 -12.32
N GLN A 92 4.50 5.89 -13.57
CA GLN A 92 3.78 7.12 -13.87
C GLN A 92 2.29 6.99 -13.52
N ASP A 93 1.70 5.83 -13.83
CA ASP A 93 0.28 5.58 -13.56
C ASP A 93 -0.02 5.52 -12.07
N LYS A 94 0.85 4.91 -11.27
CA LYS A 94 0.70 4.88 -9.82
C LYS A 94 0.81 6.28 -9.19
N VAL A 95 1.78 7.09 -9.63
CA VAL A 95 1.91 8.49 -9.17
C VAL A 95 0.69 9.30 -9.57
N TRP A 96 0.26 9.20 -10.84
CA TRP A 96 -0.93 9.88 -11.33
C TRP A 96 -2.18 9.46 -10.55
N TRP A 97 -2.37 8.14 -10.34
CA TRP A 97 -3.50 7.59 -9.60
C TRP A 97 -3.58 8.14 -8.18
N ALA A 98 -2.44 8.16 -7.48
CA ALA A 98 -2.35 8.67 -6.12
C ALA A 98 -2.68 10.16 -6.05
N HIS A 99 -2.12 10.96 -6.97
CA HIS A 99 -2.33 12.41 -7.01
C HIS A 99 -3.79 12.77 -7.30
N GLU A 100 -4.42 12.09 -8.26
CA GLU A 100 -5.81 12.38 -8.63
C GLU A 100 -6.82 11.99 -7.53
N ARG A 101 -6.51 10.98 -6.71
CA ARG A 101 -7.46 10.44 -5.73
C ARG A 101 -7.15 10.86 -4.30
N PHE A 102 -5.89 11.11 -4.01
CA PHE A 102 -5.39 11.43 -2.66
C PHE A 102 -4.32 12.52 -2.74
N GLU A 103 -4.71 13.69 -3.22
CA GLU A 103 -3.83 14.84 -3.42
C GLU A 103 -2.94 15.13 -2.20
N GLY A 104 -1.70 15.52 -2.46
CA GLY A 104 -0.76 15.97 -1.45
C GLY A 104 0.01 14.87 -0.73
N ILE A 105 -0.24 13.58 -1.02
CA ILE A 105 0.50 12.47 -0.42
C ILE A 105 1.66 12.07 -1.35
N PRO A 106 2.92 12.13 -0.90
CA PRO A 106 4.05 11.71 -1.70
C PRO A 106 4.02 10.20 -1.98
N VAL A 107 4.55 9.80 -3.14
CA VAL A 107 4.67 8.40 -3.55
C VAL A 107 6.13 8.00 -3.60
N PHE A 108 6.50 6.97 -2.85
CA PHE A 108 7.81 6.33 -2.89
C PHE A 108 7.69 4.93 -3.49
N PHE A 109 8.76 4.51 -4.13
CA PHE A 109 8.88 3.15 -4.67
C PHE A 109 9.91 2.37 -3.88
N GLY A 110 9.66 1.07 -3.67
CA GLY A 110 10.56 0.18 -2.98
C GLY A 110 11.97 0.06 -3.59
N PRO A 111 12.24 -0.12 -4.93
CA PRO A 111 11.28 -0.21 -6.04
C PRO A 111 10.50 -1.52 -6.11
N TYR A 112 11.06 -2.60 -5.58
CA TYR A 112 10.38 -3.89 -5.50
C TYR A 112 9.76 -4.11 -4.11
N SER A 113 8.90 -5.11 -4.02
CA SER A 113 8.21 -5.43 -2.78
C SER A 113 9.19 -5.71 -1.63
N PHE A 114 10.19 -6.53 -1.87
CA PHE A 114 11.26 -6.88 -0.92
C PHE A 114 12.26 -5.76 -0.61
N ASP A 115 12.14 -4.60 -1.24
CA ASP A 115 12.98 -3.43 -0.96
C ASP A 115 12.30 -2.41 -0.04
N LYS A 116 11.00 -2.56 0.24
CA LYS A 116 10.23 -1.60 1.03
C LYS A 116 10.84 -1.36 2.42
N TYR A 117 11.36 -2.39 3.09
CA TYR A 117 11.97 -2.27 4.41
C TYR A 117 13.15 -1.29 4.47
N LYS A 118 13.80 -1.02 3.32
CA LYS A 118 14.92 -0.05 3.23
C LYS A 118 14.49 1.40 3.48
N HIS A 119 13.20 1.69 3.40
CA HIS A 119 12.63 2.98 3.75
C HIS A 119 12.33 3.10 5.25
N CYS A 120 12.32 2.00 5.99
CA CYS A 120 11.97 1.95 7.40
C CYS A 120 13.02 2.65 8.27
N LYS A 121 12.56 3.56 9.10
CA LYS A 121 13.30 3.99 10.29
C LYS A 121 12.63 3.40 11.53
N PRO A 122 13.36 3.15 12.62
CA PRO A 122 12.76 2.64 13.86
C PRO A 122 11.54 3.47 14.28
N GLY A 123 10.44 2.79 14.55
CA GLY A 123 9.18 3.41 14.92
C GLY A 123 8.27 3.82 13.75
N ASP A 124 8.72 3.81 12.49
CA ASP A 124 7.85 4.07 11.35
C ASP A 124 6.80 2.97 11.16
N ILE A 125 5.64 3.35 10.64
CA ILE A 125 4.49 2.47 10.43
C ILE A 125 4.39 2.06 8.95
N LEU A 126 4.16 0.77 8.68
CA LEU A 126 3.76 0.25 7.37
C LEU A 126 2.39 -0.42 7.45
N ILE A 127 1.49 -0.06 6.53
CA ILE A 127 0.23 -0.76 6.28
C ILE A 127 0.32 -1.36 4.88
N ASP A 128 0.39 -2.70 4.80
CA ASP A 128 0.68 -3.44 3.57
C ASP A 128 -0.11 -4.75 3.57
N ASP A 129 -0.59 -5.18 2.43
CA ASP A 129 -1.39 -6.41 2.31
C ASP A 129 -0.54 -7.69 2.37
N ARG A 130 0.78 -7.57 2.19
CA ARG A 130 1.71 -8.71 2.14
C ARG A 130 2.36 -8.99 3.48
N HIS A 131 2.19 -10.22 3.93
CA HIS A 131 2.81 -10.71 5.17
C HIS A 131 4.34 -10.53 5.17
N SER A 132 5.01 -10.85 4.05
CA SER A 132 6.48 -10.74 3.93
C SER A 132 6.96 -9.31 4.13
N ASN A 133 6.31 -8.32 3.51
CA ASN A 133 6.66 -6.91 3.65
C ASN A 133 6.51 -6.45 5.10
N CYS A 134 5.42 -6.85 5.75
CA CYS A 134 5.18 -6.54 7.16
C CYS A 134 6.23 -7.18 8.08
N ALA A 135 6.63 -8.43 7.81
CA ALA A 135 7.65 -9.12 8.59
C ALA A 135 9.03 -8.45 8.46
N GLU A 136 9.44 -8.11 7.23
CA GLU A 136 10.69 -7.40 6.95
C GLU A 136 10.71 -6.01 7.59
N TRP A 137 9.59 -5.27 7.52
CA TRP A 137 9.46 -3.96 8.15
C TRP A 137 9.63 -4.01 9.66
N ARG A 138 8.99 -4.98 10.33
CA ARG A 138 9.15 -5.20 11.78
C ARG A 138 10.59 -5.57 12.13
N SER A 139 11.24 -6.38 11.30
CA SER A 139 12.65 -6.74 11.50
C SER A 139 13.59 -5.54 11.35
N ALA A 140 13.18 -4.51 10.61
CA ALA A 140 13.90 -3.25 10.49
C ALA A 140 13.60 -2.25 11.62
N GLY A 141 12.78 -2.64 12.62
CA GLY A 141 12.46 -1.84 13.81
C GLY A 141 11.22 -0.97 13.68
N GLY A 142 10.43 -1.13 12.62
CA GLY A 142 9.16 -0.44 12.44
C GLY A 142 7.96 -1.24 12.95
N HIS A 143 6.79 -0.60 12.93
CA HIS A 143 5.49 -1.22 13.19
C HIS A 143 4.83 -1.56 11.85
N ALA A 144 4.21 -2.73 11.73
CA ALA A 144 3.53 -3.08 10.49
C ALA A 144 2.22 -3.82 10.73
N HIS A 145 1.22 -3.51 9.90
CA HIS A 145 -0.07 -4.18 9.89
C HIS A 145 -0.33 -4.84 8.54
N GLU A 146 -0.67 -6.14 8.58
CA GLU A 146 -1.09 -6.87 7.39
C GLU A 146 -2.54 -6.51 7.08
N TYR A 147 -2.71 -5.62 6.11
CA TYR A 147 -4.00 -5.01 5.79
C TYR A 147 -4.95 -6.01 5.11
N ARG A 148 -6.19 -6.03 5.58
CA ARG A 148 -7.30 -6.74 4.94
C ARG A 148 -8.48 -5.80 4.66
N ASN A 149 -8.83 -4.98 5.63
CA ASN A 149 -9.87 -3.95 5.55
C ASN A 149 -9.64 -2.88 6.62
N TRP A 150 -10.35 -1.77 6.49
CA TRP A 150 -10.24 -0.64 7.41
C TRP A 150 -10.69 -0.98 8.83
N GLU A 151 -11.76 -1.75 8.98
CA GLU A 151 -12.36 -2.10 10.25
C GLU A 151 -11.39 -2.88 11.15
N ALA A 152 -10.57 -3.76 10.54
CA ALA A 152 -9.54 -4.51 11.25
C ALA A 152 -8.27 -3.68 11.50
N CYS A 153 -7.93 -2.78 10.58
CA CYS A 153 -6.72 -1.95 10.67
C CYS A 153 -6.85 -0.84 11.72
N LYS A 154 -8.02 -0.21 11.79
CA LYS A 154 -8.26 0.97 12.63
C LYS A 154 -7.84 0.80 14.09
N PRO A 155 -8.32 -0.22 14.84
CA PRO A 155 -7.98 -0.35 16.25
C PRO A 155 -6.48 -0.59 16.48
N TRP A 156 -5.81 -1.30 15.58
CA TRP A 156 -4.38 -1.49 15.66
C TRP A 156 -3.61 -0.18 15.43
N LEU A 157 -3.99 0.59 14.42
CA LEU A 157 -3.35 1.87 14.10
C LEU A 157 -3.55 2.88 15.24
N GLU A 158 -4.75 2.93 15.81
CA GLU A 158 -5.08 3.76 16.97
C GLU A 158 -4.20 3.41 18.18
N GLN A 159 -4.03 2.12 18.47
CA GLN A 159 -3.17 1.66 19.56
C GLN A 159 -1.71 2.10 19.39
N ILE A 160 -1.15 1.97 18.19
CA ILE A 160 0.24 2.36 17.91
C ILE A 160 0.43 3.87 18.05
N LEU A 161 -0.49 4.66 17.48
CA LEU A 161 -0.39 6.13 17.52
C LEU A 161 -0.55 6.69 18.94
N THR A 162 -1.41 6.08 19.77
CA THR A 162 -1.60 6.53 21.16
C THR A 162 -0.49 6.06 22.11
N ALA A 163 0.14 4.91 21.86
CA ALA A 163 1.27 4.45 22.66
C ALA A 163 2.47 5.40 22.58
N THR A 164 2.65 6.06 21.45
CA THR A 164 3.75 7.01 21.22
C THR A 164 3.58 8.32 21.99
N GLU A 165 2.35 8.70 22.37
CA GLU A 165 2.09 9.90 23.20
C GLU A 165 2.56 9.73 24.65
N VAL A 166 2.68 8.49 25.16
CA VAL A 166 3.02 8.21 26.56
C VAL A 166 4.52 8.22 26.79
N GLU A 167 5.32 8.05 25.73
CA GLU A 167 6.80 7.98 25.81
C GLU A 167 7.50 9.33 25.45
N ALA A 168 6.76 10.33 25.03
CA ALA A 168 7.26 11.65 24.64
C ALA A 168 7.07 12.69 25.75
#